data_ce09f416235e0f4f433ac2e35cd93dd5
#
_entry.id   ce09f416235e0f4f433ac2e35cd93dd5
#
_cell.length_a   1.000
_cell.length_b   1.000
_cell.length_c   1.000
_cell.angle_alpha   90.00
_cell.angle_beta   90.00
_cell.angle_gamma   90.00
#
_symmetry.space_group_name_H-M   'P 1'
#
loop_
_entity.id
_entity.type
_entity.pdbx_description
1 polymer ?
#
loop_
_entity_poly.entity_id
_entity_poly.type
_entity_poly.pdbx_seq_one_letter_code
_entity_poly.pdbx_strand_id
1 'polypeptide(L)'
;MDHGIAANRNASTGSTGLVLLLVVLTWLLSLPVVSPALANGLAGTPPMGWNSWNQVRCYDLTEDIVKNAADALADTGLRDAGYKYVVVDDCWQAPARAADGSLQADPKRFPHGIADLADYVHSRGLLFGIYAVPGSRTCAMANDAYPASGIGSLGHERQDAETFDRWGVDYLKYDWCNADTVDGLDRKAAFEKMRDELAALPRPMVYAISEYGVSSPWTWARPVANLWRTTYDLTPTWDSVLATIDQQAAVAVHSGSPGGWNDPDMLQVGNGTLTADESRAHFSVWAVLNAPLFAGTDPAKLSDTDLATLGNAEAIAVDQDFAGGQGRRLDAGPGYQVWGKPLSDGGFAVVLLNTGSTTATVSADIPGAWHVRDLWAHRDAGTAVAASLRPHQAALLKLTPR
;
A
#
# COMPACT_ATOMS: atom_id res chain seq x y z
N MET A 1 -42.31 -2.88 73.91
CA MET A 1 -42.61 -1.79 72.98
C MET A 1 -41.92 -2.12 71.66
N ASP A 2 -42.75 -2.49 70.67
CA ASP A 2 -42.35 -2.86 69.34
C ASP A 2 -41.78 -1.70 68.55
N HIS A 3 -40.79 -1.98 67.74
CA HIS A 3 -40.68 -1.33 66.41
C HIS A 3 -39.98 -2.28 65.42
N GLY A 4 -40.78 -2.78 64.49
CA GLY A 4 -40.33 -3.59 63.38
C GLY A 4 -39.50 -2.80 62.39
N ILE A 5 -38.59 -3.48 61.73
CA ILE A 5 -37.82 -2.97 60.56
C ILE A 5 -38.19 -3.84 59.36
N ALA A 6 -38.82 -3.18 58.39
CA ALA A 6 -39.19 -3.75 57.09
C ALA A 6 -37.96 -3.94 56.19
N ALA A 7 -37.84 -5.11 55.61
CA ALA A 7 -36.83 -5.42 54.61
C ALA A 7 -37.23 -4.86 53.23
N ASN A 8 -36.39 -4.02 52.68
CA ASN A 8 -36.57 -3.50 51.30
C ASN A 8 -35.71 -4.34 50.36
N ARG A 9 -36.35 -5.14 49.50
CA ARG A 9 -35.73 -5.85 48.40
C ARG A 9 -35.68 -4.90 47.18
N ASN A 10 -34.51 -4.40 46.87
CA ASN A 10 -34.29 -3.75 45.58
C ASN A 10 -33.76 -4.78 44.57
N ALA A 11 -34.54 -5.04 43.53
CA ALA A 11 -34.17 -5.79 42.35
C ALA A 11 -33.24 -4.93 41.46
N SER A 12 -32.03 -5.42 41.20
CA SER A 12 -31.16 -4.83 40.17
C SER A 12 -31.51 -5.44 38.84
N THR A 13 -32.19 -4.68 37.99
CA THR A 13 -32.40 -5.02 36.59
C THR A 13 -31.59 -4.07 35.74
N GLY A 14 -30.68 -4.63 34.93
CA GLY A 14 -30.44 -4.17 33.56
C GLY A 14 -29.55 -2.96 33.35
N SER A 15 -28.22 -3.18 33.34
CA SER A 15 -27.28 -2.18 32.81
C SER A 15 -26.41 -2.71 31.65
N THR A 16 -26.63 -3.92 31.15
CA THR A 16 -25.83 -4.52 30.08
C THR A 16 -26.23 -4.09 28.68
N GLY A 17 -27.45 -3.55 28.48
CA GLY A 17 -27.91 -3.09 27.16
C GLY A 17 -27.38 -1.71 26.74
N LEU A 18 -27.00 -0.87 27.70
CA LEU A 18 -26.64 0.53 27.42
C LEU A 18 -25.18 0.68 26.97
N VAL A 19 -24.31 -0.22 27.40
CA VAL A 19 -22.87 -0.18 27.03
C VAL A 19 -22.66 -0.63 25.59
N LEU A 20 -23.41 -1.61 25.09
CA LEU A 20 -23.30 -2.06 23.69
C LEU A 20 -23.80 -0.99 22.70
N LEU A 21 -24.83 -0.24 23.06
CA LEU A 21 -25.34 0.85 22.21
C LEU A 21 -24.35 2.03 22.14
N LEU A 22 -23.63 2.31 23.22
CA LEU A 22 -22.64 3.38 23.26
C LEU A 22 -21.39 3.07 22.40
N VAL A 23 -20.92 1.82 22.34
CA VAL A 23 -19.77 1.44 21.51
C VAL A 23 -20.13 1.50 20.01
N VAL A 24 -21.33 1.10 19.61
CA VAL A 24 -21.80 1.23 18.22
C VAL A 24 -22.07 2.71 17.87
N LEU A 25 -22.58 3.51 18.81
CA LEU A 25 -22.85 4.94 18.58
C LEU A 25 -21.56 5.77 18.49
N THR A 26 -20.49 5.41 19.20
CA THR A 26 -19.20 6.10 19.10
C THR A 26 -18.52 5.83 17.76
N TRP A 27 -18.80 4.71 17.09
CA TRP A 27 -18.37 4.45 15.72
C TRP A 27 -19.09 5.32 14.68
N LEU A 28 -20.35 5.71 14.95
CA LEU A 28 -21.14 6.53 14.04
C LEU A 28 -20.95 8.05 14.24
N LEU A 29 -20.45 8.49 15.40
CA LEU A 29 -20.34 9.91 15.74
C LEU A 29 -18.96 10.52 15.50
N SER A 30 -17.97 9.75 15.07
CA SER A 30 -16.63 10.24 14.74
C SER A 30 -16.21 9.89 13.32
N LEU A 31 -17.11 10.01 12.34
CA LEU A 31 -16.67 10.01 10.95
C LEU A 31 -15.87 11.31 10.76
N PRO A 32 -14.54 11.24 10.56
CA PRO A 32 -13.81 12.43 10.18
C PRO A 32 -14.44 12.96 8.89
N VAL A 33 -14.53 14.27 8.76
CA VAL A 33 -14.87 14.90 7.47
C VAL A 33 -13.75 14.50 6.51
N VAL A 34 -13.95 13.42 5.77
CA VAL A 34 -12.98 12.93 4.80
C VAL A 34 -13.09 13.87 3.59
N SER A 35 -11.98 14.55 3.28
CA SER A 35 -11.89 15.33 2.05
C SER A 35 -12.28 14.47 0.84
N PRO A 36 -12.92 15.01 -0.19
CA PRO A 36 -13.23 14.23 -1.40
C PRO A 36 -11.95 13.65 -1.99
N ALA A 37 -12.04 12.47 -2.60
CA ALA A 37 -10.93 11.87 -3.33
C ALA A 37 -10.59 12.70 -4.58
N LEU A 38 -9.39 12.50 -5.13
CA LEU A 38 -9.03 13.01 -6.44
C LEU A 38 -10.09 12.57 -7.48
N ALA A 39 -10.65 13.53 -8.19
CA ALA A 39 -11.80 13.31 -9.07
C ALA A 39 -11.39 12.76 -10.46
N ASN A 40 -10.49 11.77 -10.51
CA ASN A 40 -10.06 11.14 -11.76
C ASN A 40 -10.71 9.76 -12.02
N GLY A 41 -11.52 9.26 -11.08
CA GLY A 41 -12.24 7.99 -11.21
C GLY A 41 -11.37 6.73 -11.09
N LEU A 42 -10.09 6.87 -10.72
CA LEU A 42 -9.12 5.77 -10.62
C LEU A 42 -8.91 5.31 -9.17
N ALA A 43 -8.18 4.19 -9.02
CA ALA A 43 -7.85 3.59 -7.73
C ALA A 43 -9.07 3.36 -6.82
N GLY A 44 -10.18 2.87 -7.38
CA GLY A 44 -11.36 2.49 -6.61
C GLY A 44 -11.09 1.40 -5.57
N THR A 45 -10.10 0.55 -5.82
CA THR A 45 -9.44 -0.34 -4.85
C THR A 45 -7.94 -0.04 -4.82
N PRO A 46 -7.18 -0.49 -3.79
CA PRO A 46 -5.74 -0.30 -3.75
C PRO A 46 -5.07 -0.86 -5.01
N PRO A 47 -4.26 -0.09 -5.74
CA PRO A 47 -3.56 -0.59 -6.92
C PRO A 47 -2.58 -1.70 -6.57
N MET A 48 -2.46 -2.68 -7.50
CA MET A 48 -1.54 -3.81 -7.38
C MET A 48 -0.64 -3.88 -8.61
N GLY A 49 0.65 -4.21 -8.42
CA GLY A 49 1.59 -4.27 -9.53
C GLY A 49 2.99 -4.68 -9.14
N TRP A 50 3.93 -4.32 -9.98
CA TRP A 50 5.37 -4.46 -9.77
C TRP A 50 6.05 -3.11 -9.99
N ASN A 51 7.13 -2.86 -9.26
CA ASN A 51 7.99 -1.69 -9.41
C ASN A 51 9.46 -2.12 -9.44
N SER A 52 10.23 -1.54 -10.35
CA SER A 52 11.62 -1.94 -10.63
C SER A 52 12.60 -1.60 -9.51
N TRP A 53 12.30 -0.64 -8.60
CA TRP A 53 13.31 -0.07 -7.71
C TRP A 53 13.99 -1.10 -6.81
N ASN A 54 13.21 -1.87 -6.07
CA ASN A 54 13.79 -2.81 -5.09
C ASN A 54 14.43 -4.03 -5.74
N GLN A 55 14.09 -4.34 -6.99
CA GLN A 55 14.72 -5.42 -7.74
C GLN A 55 16.10 -5.02 -8.28
N VAL A 56 16.20 -3.84 -8.93
CA VAL A 56 17.41 -3.51 -9.72
C VAL A 56 17.97 -2.12 -9.46
N ARG A 57 17.20 -1.22 -8.81
CA ARG A 57 17.59 0.19 -8.66
C ARG A 57 18.09 0.78 -10.00
N CYS A 58 19.17 1.58 -9.96
CA CYS A 58 19.81 2.11 -11.16
C CYS A 58 20.82 1.16 -11.81
N TYR A 59 21.21 0.05 -11.14
CA TYR A 59 22.35 -0.74 -11.58
C TYR A 59 22.08 -1.50 -12.86
N ASP A 60 20.97 -2.24 -12.89
CA ASP A 60 20.64 -3.14 -14.00
C ASP A 60 19.31 -2.80 -14.68
N LEU A 61 18.75 -1.62 -14.42
CA LEU A 61 17.49 -1.20 -15.04
C LEU A 61 17.63 -1.10 -16.55
N THR A 62 16.89 -1.93 -17.26
CA THR A 62 16.84 -1.95 -18.74
C THR A 62 15.42 -2.25 -19.21
N GLU A 63 15.16 -1.98 -20.48
CA GLU A 63 13.92 -2.34 -21.18
C GLU A 63 13.60 -3.83 -21.04
N ASP A 64 14.60 -4.71 -21.18
CA ASP A 64 14.43 -6.16 -21.07
C ASP A 64 14.00 -6.59 -19.66
N ILE A 65 14.52 -5.97 -18.60
CA ILE A 65 14.09 -6.25 -17.22
C ILE A 65 12.60 -5.94 -17.06
N VAL A 66 12.15 -4.82 -17.60
CA VAL A 66 10.75 -4.41 -17.49
C VAL A 66 9.84 -5.33 -18.32
N LYS A 67 10.26 -5.70 -19.53
CA LYS A 67 9.53 -6.66 -20.38
C LYS A 67 9.45 -8.04 -19.72
N ASN A 68 10.55 -8.53 -19.15
CA ASN A 68 10.58 -9.80 -18.41
C ASN A 68 9.66 -9.78 -17.18
N ALA A 69 9.59 -8.66 -16.46
CA ALA A 69 8.66 -8.51 -15.36
C ALA A 69 7.20 -8.54 -15.82
N ALA A 70 6.87 -7.86 -16.92
CA ALA A 70 5.54 -7.88 -17.51
C ALA A 70 5.13 -9.30 -17.97
N ASP A 71 6.06 -10.01 -18.63
CA ASP A 71 5.84 -11.40 -19.03
C ASP A 71 5.62 -12.31 -17.83
N ALA A 72 6.45 -12.20 -16.80
CA ALA A 72 6.33 -13.00 -15.60
C ALA A 72 5.01 -12.76 -14.86
N LEU A 73 4.56 -11.49 -14.73
CA LEU A 73 3.24 -11.20 -14.15
C LEU A 73 2.11 -11.87 -14.93
N ALA A 74 2.20 -11.88 -16.26
CA ALA A 74 1.18 -12.51 -17.11
C ALA A 74 1.24 -14.04 -17.03
N ASP A 75 2.44 -14.62 -17.07
CA ASP A 75 2.64 -16.07 -17.23
C ASP A 75 2.51 -16.83 -15.91
N THR A 76 2.79 -16.18 -14.76
CA THR A 76 2.63 -16.77 -13.42
C THR A 76 1.21 -16.65 -12.86
N GLY A 77 0.31 -15.94 -13.55
CA GLY A 77 -1.06 -15.70 -13.10
C GLY A 77 -1.21 -14.51 -12.13
N LEU A 78 -0.14 -13.81 -11.77
CA LEU A 78 -0.21 -12.64 -10.88
C LEU A 78 -1.02 -11.51 -11.52
N ARG A 79 -0.91 -11.29 -12.85
CA ARG A 79 -1.79 -10.36 -13.57
C ARG A 79 -3.27 -10.66 -13.33
N ASP A 80 -3.67 -11.93 -13.39
CA ASP A 80 -5.06 -12.37 -13.24
C ASP A 80 -5.50 -12.33 -11.77
N ALA A 81 -4.53 -12.42 -10.83
CA ALA A 81 -4.74 -12.19 -9.40
C ALA A 81 -4.94 -10.69 -9.05
N GLY A 82 -4.64 -9.76 -9.98
CA GLY A 82 -4.87 -8.32 -9.78
C GLY A 82 -3.65 -7.43 -9.92
N TYR A 83 -2.44 -7.96 -10.07
CA TYR A 83 -1.21 -7.19 -10.28
C TYR A 83 -1.19 -6.61 -11.69
N LYS A 84 -1.77 -5.42 -11.85
CA LYS A 84 -2.00 -4.80 -13.18
C LYS A 84 -0.93 -3.82 -13.60
N TYR A 85 -0.23 -3.17 -12.66
CA TYR A 85 0.71 -2.11 -13.00
C TYR A 85 2.15 -2.64 -13.09
N VAL A 86 2.87 -2.19 -14.13
CA VAL A 86 4.32 -2.38 -14.30
C VAL A 86 4.95 -0.99 -14.26
N VAL A 87 5.63 -0.66 -13.15
CA VAL A 87 6.15 0.67 -12.91
C VAL A 87 7.66 0.69 -13.06
N VAL A 88 8.15 1.49 -14.01
CA VAL A 88 9.56 1.83 -14.13
C VAL A 88 9.88 2.96 -13.16
N ASP A 89 10.74 2.69 -12.19
CA ASP A 89 11.18 3.64 -11.17
C ASP A 89 12.32 4.55 -11.67
N ASP A 90 13.03 5.24 -10.80
CA ASP A 90 14.11 6.18 -11.14
C ASP A 90 15.18 5.57 -12.06
N CYS A 91 15.98 6.42 -12.70
CA CYS A 91 17.08 6.06 -13.60
C CYS A 91 16.67 5.57 -15.02
N TRP A 92 15.45 5.82 -15.45
CA TRP A 92 15.05 5.57 -16.84
C TRP A 92 15.44 6.70 -17.79
N GLN A 93 15.62 7.91 -17.25
CA GLN A 93 15.86 9.13 -18.02
C GLN A 93 17.26 9.16 -18.62
N ALA A 94 17.40 9.77 -19.80
CA ALA A 94 18.68 10.19 -20.33
C ALA A 94 19.36 11.21 -19.38
N PRO A 95 20.70 11.37 -19.45
CA PRO A 95 21.41 12.31 -18.57
C PRO A 95 20.99 13.78 -18.68
N ALA A 96 20.26 14.15 -19.71
CA ALA A 96 19.75 15.50 -19.93
C ALA A 96 18.43 15.47 -20.73
N ARG A 97 17.66 16.52 -20.63
CA ARG A 97 16.49 16.77 -21.49
C ARG A 97 16.92 17.01 -22.94
N ALA A 98 16.00 16.81 -23.88
CA ALA A 98 16.18 17.19 -25.29
C ALA A 98 16.29 18.72 -25.45
N ALA A 99 16.68 19.18 -26.64
CA ALA A 99 16.84 20.60 -26.93
C ALA A 99 15.54 21.42 -26.81
N ASP A 100 14.38 20.77 -26.96
CA ASP A 100 13.05 21.36 -26.75
C ASP A 100 12.58 21.31 -25.29
N GLY A 101 13.39 20.79 -24.39
CA GLY A 101 13.08 20.64 -22.97
C GLY A 101 12.36 19.34 -22.60
N SER A 102 12.01 18.48 -23.56
CA SER A 102 11.32 17.22 -23.27
C SER A 102 12.22 16.18 -22.58
N LEU A 103 11.64 15.34 -21.71
CA LEU A 103 12.31 14.16 -21.16
C LEU A 103 12.58 13.14 -22.26
N GLN A 104 13.68 12.43 -22.10
CA GLN A 104 14.10 11.35 -23.00
C GLN A 104 14.44 10.11 -22.19
N ALA A 105 14.17 8.93 -22.76
CA ALA A 105 14.69 7.67 -22.25
C ALA A 105 16.22 7.60 -22.41
N ASP A 106 16.91 6.96 -21.47
CA ASP A 106 18.32 6.61 -21.65
C ASP A 106 18.44 5.61 -22.83
N PRO A 107 19.11 5.99 -23.94
CA PRO A 107 19.12 5.14 -25.14
C PRO A 107 19.92 3.84 -24.97
N LYS A 108 20.72 3.70 -23.92
CA LYS A 108 21.42 2.45 -23.61
C LYS A 108 20.53 1.49 -22.84
N ARG A 109 19.66 2.03 -21.98
CA ARG A 109 18.75 1.26 -21.11
C ARG A 109 17.43 0.94 -21.83
N PHE A 110 16.93 1.89 -22.59
CA PHE A 110 15.65 1.86 -23.30
C PHE A 110 15.84 2.24 -24.79
N PRO A 111 16.48 1.38 -25.59
CA PRO A 111 16.85 1.69 -26.97
C PRO A 111 15.65 1.94 -27.89
N HIS A 112 14.46 1.39 -27.55
CA HIS A 112 13.24 1.62 -28.34
C HIS A 112 12.37 2.75 -27.75
N GLY A 113 12.78 3.33 -26.59
CA GLY A 113 12.06 4.40 -25.93
C GLY A 113 10.91 3.92 -25.04
N ILE A 114 10.31 4.89 -24.32
CA ILE A 114 9.28 4.58 -23.31
C ILE A 114 7.93 4.25 -23.95
N ALA A 115 7.58 4.87 -25.08
CA ALA A 115 6.30 4.59 -25.74
C ALA A 115 6.21 3.12 -26.21
N ASP A 116 7.26 2.61 -26.86
CA ASP A 116 7.31 1.20 -27.30
C ASP A 116 7.27 0.23 -26.12
N LEU A 117 7.90 0.61 -25.00
CA LEU A 117 7.84 -0.18 -23.77
C LEU A 117 6.44 -0.20 -23.16
N ALA A 118 5.75 0.94 -23.14
CA ALA A 118 4.36 1.04 -22.69
C ALA A 118 3.43 0.19 -23.56
N ASP A 119 3.58 0.26 -24.89
CA ASP A 119 2.83 -0.56 -25.84
C ASP A 119 3.07 -2.06 -25.62
N TYR A 120 4.33 -2.45 -25.34
CA TYR A 120 4.65 -3.83 -24.97
C TYR A 120 3.92 -4.29 -23.72
N VAL A 121 3.98 -3.49 -22.62
CA VAL A 121 3.29 -3.78 -21.36
C VAL A 121 1.78 -3.90 -21.57
N HIS A 122 1.19 -2.98 -22.35
CA HIS A 122 -0.22 -3.03 -22.72
C HIS A 122 -0.58 -4.28 -23.52
N SER A 123 0.30 -4.74 -24.40
CA SER A 123 0.09 -5.97 -25.18
C SER A 123 0.00 -7.22 -24.28
N ARG A 124 0.56 -7.18 -23.06
CA ARG A 124 0.46 -8.25 -22.03
C ARG A 124 -0.81 -8.13 -21.16
N GLY A 125 -1.70 -7.16 -21.44
CA GLY A 125 -2.90 -6.88 -20.67
C GLY A 125 -2.61 -6.23 -19.31
N LEU A 126 -1.50 -5.49 -19.22
CA LEU A 126 -1.02 -4.76 -18.06
C LEU A 126 -1.08 -3.25 -18.30
N LEU A 127 -0.87 -2.44 -17.27
CA LEU A 127 -0.83 -1.00 -17.30
C LEU A 127 0.60 -0.51 -17.03
N PHE A 128 1.02 0.55 -17.71
CA PHE A 128 2.39 1.04 -17.62
C PHE A 128 2.50 2.24 -16.67
N GLY A 129 3.49 2.20 -15.77
CA GLY A 129 3.80 3.29 -14.86
C GLY A 129 5.21 3.83 -15.02
N ILE A 130 5.41 5.10 -14.64
CA ILE A 130 6.69 5.79 -14.73
C ILE A 130 6.97 6.61 -13.48
N TYR A 131 8.25 6.94 -13.25
CA TYR A 131 8.73 7.75 -12.15
C TYR A 131 9.13 9.16 -12.61
N ALA A 132 8.79 10.17 -11.81
CA ALA A 132 9.31 11.53 -11.93
C ALA A 132 9.35 12.22 -10.55
N VAL A 133 9.77 13.48 -10.49
CA VAL A 133 9.92 14.27 -9.27
C VAL A 133 9.54 15.74 -9.52
N PRO A 134 9.04 16.49 -8.51
CA PRO A 134 8.70 17.90 -8.66
C PRO A 134 9.92 18.82 -8.72
N GLY A 135 11.06 18.44 -8.14
CA GLY A 135 12.28 19.22 -8.09
C GLY A 135 13.11 19.16 -9.37
N SER A 136 14.30 19.72 -9.34
CA SER A 136 15.28 19.68 -10.43
C SER A 136 16.05 18.35 -10.51
N ARG A 137 16.05 17.55 -9.41
CA ARG A 137 16.85 16.32 -9.24
C ARG A 137 15.97 15.15 -8.86
N THR A 138 16.23 13.97 -9.44
CA THR A 138 15.68 12.70 -8.96
C THR A 138 16.38 12.24 -7.68
N CYS A 139 15.80 11.26 -6.98
CA CYS A 139 16.40 10.71 -5.77
C CYS A 139 17.74 10.00 -6.08
N ALA A 140 17.84 9.30 -7.20
CA ALA A 140 19.10 8.67 -7.63
C ALA A 140 20.20 9.70 -7.93
N MET A 141 19.86 10.87 -8.50
CA MET A 141 20.82 11.97 -8.66
C MET A 141 21.29 12.52 -7.31
N ALA A 142 20.39 12.58 -6.34
CA ALA A 142 20.71 13.13 -5.02
C ALA A 142 21.51 12.15 -4.15
N ASN A 143 21.18 10.84 -4.21
CA ASN A 143 21.66 9.84 -3.25
C ASN A 143 22.57 8.76 -3.85
N ASP A 144 22.40 8.43 -5.15
CA ASP A 144 23.07 7.29 -5.80
C ASP A 144 24.03 7.71 -6.92
N ALA A 145 24.40 9.02 -6.98
CA ALA A 145 25.30 9.58 -7.98
C ALA A 145 24.89 9.28 -9.44
N TYR A 146 23.61 9.18 -9.73
CA TYR A 146 23.12 9.04 -11.10
C TYR A 146 23.57 10.25 -11.95
N PRO A 147 24.27 10.04 -13.08
CA PRO A 147 24.97 11.10 -13.79
C PRO A 147 24.00 11.86 -14.72
N ALA A 148 23.10 12.65 -14.14
CA ALA A 148 22.11 13.43 -14.90
C ALA A 148 22.03 14.87 -14.39
N SER A 149 21.38 15.76 -15.16
CA SER A 149 21.18 17.16 -14.81
C SER A 149 19.82 17.65 -15.34
N GLY A 150 19.02 18.26 -14.44
CA GLY A 150 17.78 18.92 -14.82
C GLY A 150 16.70 18.00 -15.39
N ILE A 151 16.66 16.73 -14.94
CA ILE A 151 15.70 15.74 -15.41
C ILE A 151 14.46 15.62 -14.50
N GLY A 152 14.40 16.36 -13.41
CA GLY A 152 13.15 16.53 -12.65
C GLY A 152 12.19 17.50 -13.35
N SER A 153 10.95 17.53 -12.92
CA SER A 153 9.87 18.25 -13.63
C SER A 153 9.81 19.75 -13.31
N LEU A 154 10.70 20.30 -12.48
CA LEU A 154 10.67 21.70 -12.09
C LEU A 154 10.67 22.64 -13.31
N GLY A 155 9.55 23.37 -13.50
CA GLY A 155 9.35 24.26 -14.63
C GLY A 155 8.95 23.58 -15.94
N HIS A 156 8.79 22.26 -15.94
CA HIS A 156 8.41 21.42 -17.09
C HIS A 156 7.17 20.56 -16.81
N GLU A 157 6.46 20.78 -15.72
CA GLU A 157 5.41 19.89 -15.23
C GLU A 157 4.35 19.59 -16.30
N ARG A 158 3.90 20.61 -17.02
CA ARG A 158 2.95 20.46 -18.14
C ARG A 158 3.54 19.64 -19.28
N GLN A 159 4.75 19.98 -19.72
CA GLN A 159 5.42 19.29 -20.81
C GLN A 159 5.65 17.81 -20.49
N ASP A 160 6.03 17.52 -19.25
CA ASP A 160 6.25 16.15 -18.78
C ASP A 160 4.92 15.38 -18.70
N ALA A 161 3.87 15.97 -18.13
CA ALA A 161 2.53 15.36 -18.09
C ALA A 161 2.02 15.04 -19.51
N GLU A 162 2.10 15.98 -20.45
CA GLU A 162 1.74 15.76 -21.86
C GLU A 162 2.62 14.68 -22.53
N THR A 163 3.88 14.56 -22.12
CA THR A 163 4.80 13.54 -22.62
C THR A 163 4.42 12.16 -22.10
N PHE A 164 4.11 12.04 -20.82
CA PHE A 164 3.64 10.78 -20.23
C PHE A 164 2.32 10.31 -20.85
N ASP A 165 1.38 11.22 -21.12
CA ASP A 165 0.14 10.87 -21.81
C ASP A 165 0.41 10.36 -23.25
N ARG A 166 1.27 11.03 -24.02
CA ARG A 166 1.66 10.58 -25.36
C ARG A 166 2.37 9.22 -25.38
N TRP A 167 3.10 8.88 -24.31
CA TRP A 167 3.75 7.58 -24.16
C TRP A 167 2.82 6.47 -23.65
N GLY A 168 1.56 6.77 -23.37
CA GLY A 168 0.61 5.78 -22.89
C GLY A 168 0.78 5.43 -21.41
N VAL A 169 1.37 6.30 -20.58
CA VAL A 169 1.53 6.07 -19.14
C VAL A 169 0.18 6.07 -18.44
N ASP A 170 -0.06 5.08 -17.57
CA ASP A 170 -1.30 4.90 -16.78
C ASP A 170 -1.10 5.23 -15.31
N TYR A 171 0.15 5.29 -14.84
CA TYR A 171 0.50 5.49 -13.43
C TYR A 171 1.76 6.35 -13.33
N LEU A 172 1.69 7.43 -12.57
CA LEU A 172 2.84 8.28 -12.25
C LEU A 172 3.21 8.15 -10.77
N LYS A 173 4.41 7.61 -10.47
CA LYS A 173 5.07 7.77 -9.18
C LYS A 173 5.81 9.11 -9.18
N TYR A 174 5.44 10.01 -8.28
CA TYR A 174 6.00 11.36 -8.19
C TYR A 174 6.64 11.54 -6.82
N ASP A 175 7.97 11.53 -6.79
CA ASP A 175 8.76 11.35 -5.60
C ASP A 175 9.33 12.67 -5.07
N TRP A 176 9.78 12.70 -3.80
CA TRP A 176 10.36 13.89 -3.16
C TRP A 176 11.84 13.69 -2.84
N CYS A 177 12.70 14.41 -3.52
CA CYS A 177 14.16 14.27 -3.46
C CYS A 177 14.82 15.57 -3.03
N ASN A 178 14.57 16.00 -1.79
CA ASN A 178 15.11 17.24 -1.18
C ASN A 178 14.75 18.51 -1.95
N ALA A 179 13.62 18.54 -2.66
CA ALA A 179 13.20 19.70 -3.46
C ALA A 179 12.89 20.94 -2.62
N ASP A 180 12.59 20.79 -1.33
CA ASP A 180 12.47 21.90 -0.38
C ASP A 180 13.80 22.59 -0.12
N THR A 181 14.88 21.84 0.07
CA THR A 181 16.20 22.39 0.40
C THR A 181 17.01 22.77 -0.82
N VAL A 182 16.82 22.08 -1.95
CA VAL A 182 17.57 22.30 -3.20
C VAL A 182 16.88 23.36 -4.06
N ASP A 183 15.57 23.30 -4.21
CA ASP A 183 14.80 24.11 -5.15
C ASP A 183 13.85 25.09 -4.45
N GLY A 184 13.75 25.07 -3.11
CA GLY A 184 12.88 25.93 -2.32
C GLY A 184 11.39 25.65 -2.48
N LEU A 185 11.01 24.41 -2.87
CA LEU A 185 9.62 24.07 -3.13
C LEU A 185 8.84 23.79 -1.83
N ASP A 186 7.57 24.23 -1.82
CA ASP A 186 6.59 23.73 -0.86
C ASP A 186 6.06 22.37 -1.33
N ARG A 187 6.08 21.37 -0.44
CA ARG A 187 5.71 19.97 -0.77
C ARG A 187 4.31 19.87 -1.35
N LYS A 188 3.33 20.39 -0.62
CA LYS A 188 1.94 20.28 -1.03
C LYS A 188 1.68 21.01 -2.35
N ALA A 189 2.15 22.24 -2.47
CA ALA A 189 1.97 23.05 -3.68
C ALA A 189 2.63 22.39 -4.91
N ALA A 190 3.80 21.76 -4.75
CA ALA A 190 4.49 21.08 -5.84
C ALA A 190 3.73 19.84 -6.33
N PHE A 191 3.16 19.03 -5.42
CA PHE A 191 2.31 17.91 -5.79
C PHE A 191 0.97 18.36 -6.39
N GLU A 192 0.37 19.44 -5.87
CA GLU A 192 -0.84 20.02 -6.43
C GLU A 192 -0.61 20.55 -7.86
N LYS A 193 0.53 21.12 -8.15
CA LYS A 193 0.88 21.58 -9.50
C LYS A 193 0.85 20.44 -10.52
N MET A 194 1.52 19.32 -10.24
CA MET A 194 1.48 18.15 -11.13
C MET A 194 0.07 17.56 -11.23
N ARG A 195 -0.69 17.49 -10.12
CA ARG A 195 -2.10 17.07 -10.17
C ARG A 195 -2.90 17.89 -11.18
N ASP A 196 -2.74 19.20 -11.18
CA ASP A 196 -3.49 20.11 -12.05
C ASP A 196 -3.11 19.89 -13.54
N GLU A 197 -1.83 19.65 -13.82
CA GLU A 197 -1.38 19.30 -15.18
C GLU A 197 -1.92 17.93 -15.63
N LEU A 198 -1.91 16.93 -14.76
CA LEU A 198 -2.50 15.61 -15.05
C LEU A 198 -4.01 15.68 -15.25
N ALA A 199 -4.72 16.55 -14.49
CA ALA A 199 -6.16 16.74 -14.64
C ALA A 199 -6.55 17.41 -15.97
N ALA A 200 -5.63 18.12 -16.62
CA ALA A 200 -5.83 18.74 -17.92
C ALA A 200 -5.65 17.76 -19.10
N LEU A 201 -5.16 16.56 -18.86
CA LEU A 201 -4.94 15.55 -19.88
C LEU A 201 -6.26 14.90 -20.34
N PRO A 202 -6.33 14.42 -21.60
CA PRO A 202 -7.53 13.74 -22.10
C PRO A 202 -7.75 12.36 -21.46
N ARG A 203 -6.68 11.71 -20.97
CA ARG A 203 -6.71 10.39 -20.34
C ARG A 203 -6.29 10.50 -18.88
N PRO A 204 -7.12 10.03 -17.93
CA PRO A 204 -6.75 10.08 -16.53
C PRO A 204 -5.61 9.09 -16.22
N MET A 205 -4.75 9.47 -15.27
CA MET A 205 -3.59 8.71 -14.82
C MET A 205 -3.66 8.51 -13.31
N VAL A 206 -3.30 7.32 -12.81
CA VAL A 206 -3.13 7.11 -11.36
C VAL A 206 -1.95 7.96 -10.91
N TYR A 207 -2.17 8.77 -9.89
CA TYR A 207 -1.16 9.64 -9.34
C TYR A 207 -0.76 9.20 -7.93
N ALA A 208 0.47 8.77 -7.78
CA ALA A 208 1.06 8.28 -6.54
C ALA A 208 2.18 9.22 -6.08
N ILE A 209 2.04 9.81 -4.91
CA ILE A 209 3.05 10.72 -4.36
C ILE A 209 3.88 10.05 -3.28
N SER A 210 5.17 10.34 -3.27
CA SER A 210 6.13 9.76 -2.33
C SER A 210 6.90 10.88 -1.63
N GLU A 211 6.46 11.24 -0.42
CA GLU A 211 7.16 12.22 0.43
C GLU A 211 7.48 11.66 1.82
N TYR A 212 7.44 10.34 1.92
CA TYR A 212 7.91 9.55 3.06
C TYR A 212 7.16 9.79 4.39
N GLY A 213 5.96 10.38 4.35
CA GLY A 213 5.18 10.69 5.55
C GLY A 213 5.63 11.95 6.29
N VAL A 214 6.62 12.69 5.79
CA VAL A 214 7.26 13.81 6.48
C VAL A 214 6.29 14.95 6.77
N SER A 215 5.40 15.28 5.83
CA SER A 215 4.39 16.32 6.01
C SER A 215 3.01 15.78 6.41
N SER A 216 2.93 14.53 6.85
CA SER A 216 1.68 13.85 7.19
C SER A 216 0.68 13.85 6.03
N PRO A 217 1.03 13.28 4.86
CA PRO A 217 0.24 13.35 3.63
C PRO A 217 -1.17 12.76 3.78
N TRP A 218 -1.37 11.80 4.68
CA TRP A 218 -2.68 11.27 5.02
C TRP A 218 -3.71 12.31 5.50
N THR A 219 -3.25 13.53 5.86
CA THR A 219 -4.13 14.62 6.29
C THR A 219 -4.55 15.56 5.14
N TRP A 220 -3.81 15.57 4.02
CA TRP A 220 -4.05 16.54 2.94
C TRP A 220 -4.01 15.95 1.52
N ALA A 221 -3.36 14.79 1.30
CA ALA A 221 -3.12 14.28 -0.05
C ALA A 221 -4.35 13.70 -0.75
N ARG A 222 -5.44 13.39 -0.01
CA ARG A 222 -6.63 12.76 -0.60
C ARG A 222 -7.23 13.49 -1.82
N PRO A 223 -7.37 14.83 -1.87
CA PRO A 223 -7.80 15.56 -3.07
C PRO A 223 -6.66 15.77 -4.08
N VAL A 224 -5.44 15.33 -3.77
CA VAL A 224 -4.23 15.59 -4.58
C VAL A 224 -3.80 14.36 -5.35
N ALA A 225 -3.81 13.19 -4.73
CA ALA A 225 -3.26 11.96 -5.28
C ALA A 225 -4.16 10.74 -4.97
N ASN A 226 -3.96 9.66 -5.72
CA ASN A 226 -4.63 8.38 -5.48
C ASN A 226 -3.89 7.53 -4.43
N LEU A 227 -2.58 7.74 -4.26
CA LEU A 227 -1.74 7.09 -3.26
C LEU A 227 -0.75 8.08 -2.67
N TRP A 228 -0.39 7.88 -1.40
CA TRP A 228 0.66 8.67 -0.74
C TRP A 228 1.45 7.80 0.23
N ARG A 229 2.78 7.82 0.06
CA ARG A 229 3.72 7.14 0.95
C ARG A 229 3.60 7.68 2.37
N THR A 230 3.55 6.78 3.33
CA THR A 230 3.38 7.09 4.75
C THR A 230 4.64 6.92 5.58
N THR A 231 5.67 6.28 5.00
CA THR A 231 6.94 5.93 5.66
C THR A 231 8.12 6.11 4.71
N TYR A 232 9.32 6.13 5.24
CA TYR A 232 10.55 5.97 4.48
C TYR A 232 10.61 4.60 3.79
N ASP A 233 11.58 4.45 2.88
CA ASP A 233 11.72 3.22 2.11
C ASP A 233 11.98 2.02 3.02
N LEU A 234 11.21 0.96 2.76
CA LEU A 234 11.30 -0.32 3.46
C LEU A 234 12.46 -1.15 2.89
N THR A 235 13.29 -1.67 3.77
CA THR A 235 14.33 -2.63 3.38
C THR A 235 13.84 -4.07 3.59
N PRO A 236 14.39 -5.06 2.83
CA PRO A 236 13.90 -6.45 2.89
C PRO A 236 14.44 -7.21 4.11
N THR A 237 14.15 -6.67 5.30
CA THR A 237 14.46 -7.27 6.60
C THR A 237 13.26 -7.22 7.52
N TRP A 238 13.15 -8.19 8.43
CA TRP A 238 12.04 -8.21 9.38
C TRP A 238 11.95 -6.95 10.25
N ASP A 239 13.07 -6.46 10.73
CA ASP A 239 13.10 -5.25 11.57
C ASP A 239 12.51 -4.02 10.83
N SER A 240 12.81 -3.89 9.54
CA SER A 240 12.27 -2.81 8.72
C SER A 240 10.76 -2.98 8.48
N VAL A 241 10.31 -4.20 8.19
CA VAL A 241 8.88 -4.54 8.05
C VAL A 241 8.14 -4.22 9.35
N LEU A 242 8.65 -4.69 10.49
CA LEU A 242 8.00 -4.48 11.79
C LEU A 242 7.96 -2.99 12.17
N ALA A 243 9.05 -2.25 11.93
CA ALA A 243 9.08 -0.81 12.17
C ALA A 243 8.04 -0.05 11.31
N THR A 244 7.88 -0.46 10.05
CA THR A 244 6.84 0.10 9.17
C THR A 244 5.44 -0.24 9.67
N ILE A 245 5.19 -1.50 10.08
CA ILE A 245 3.92 -1.92 10.71
C ILE A 245 3.61 -1.05 11.92
N ASP A 246 4.58 -0.82 12.80
CA ASP A 246 4.39 0.00 14.01
C ASP A 246 4.01 1.45 13.69
N GLN A 247 4.62 2.03 12.65
CA GLN A 247 4.28 3.38 12.19
C GLN A 247 2.85 3.46 11.66
N GLN A 248 2.33 2.40 11.00
CA GLN A 248 0.97 2.38 10.49
C GLN A 248 -0.09 2.45 11.59
N ALA A 249 0.22 2.10 12.83
CA ALA A 249 -0.74 2.19 13.93
C ALA A 249 -1.26 3.61 14.17
N ALA A 250 -0.43 4.63 13.94
CA ALA A 250 -0.82 6.03 14.03
C ALA A 250 -1.49 6.53 12.74
N VAL A 251 -1.05 6.04 11.58
CA VAL A 251 -1.54 6.46 10.26
C VAL A 251 -2.92 5.88 9.95
N ALA A 252 -3.19 4.64 10.35
CA ALA A 252 -4.42 3.93 10.03
C ALA A 252 -5.72 4.59 10.55
N VAL A 253 -5.61 5.50 11.52
CA VAL A 253 -6.75 6.33 11.98
C VAL A 253 -7.18 7.36 10.94
N HIS A 254 -6.29 7.69 10.00
CA HIS A 254 -6.53 8.53 8.83
C HIS A 254 -6.78 7.64 7.61
N SER A 255 -7.80 6.83 7.70
CA SER A 255 -8.11 5.79 6.73
C SER A 255 -8.07 6.26 5.28
N GLY A 256 -7.38 5.51 4.43
CA GLY A 256 -7.62 5.54 3.00
C GLY A 256 -9.06 5.16 2.67
N SER A 257 -9.48 5.38 1.43
CA SER A 257 -10.79 5.00 0.92
C SER A 257 -10.77 4.99 -0.61
N PRO A 258 -11.79 4.50 -1.28
CA PRO A 258 -11.82 4.46 -2.74
C PRO A 258 -11.37 5.78 -3.38
N GLY A 259 -10.38 5.69 -4.26
CA GLY A 259 -9.75 6.83 -4.93
C GLY A 259 -8.57 7.47 -4.19
N GLY A 260 -8.25 7.03 -2.96
CA GLY A 260 -7.10 7.57 -2.20
C GLY A 260 -6.64 6.65 -1.08
N TRP A 261 -5.39 6.16 -1.11
CA TRP A 261 -4.87 5.10 -0.25
C TRP A 261 -3.56 5.49 0.45
N ASN A 262 -3.46 5.14 1.74
CA ASN A 262 -2.18 5.15 2.45
C ASN A 262 -1.27 4.07 1.87
N ASP A 263 -0.02 4.42 1.58
CA ASP A 263 0.98 3.53 1.00
C ASP A 263 2.14 3.34 1.99
N PRO A 264 2.24 2.20 2.68
CA PRO A 264 3.34 1.90 3.59
C PRO A 264 4.60 1.38 2.88
N ASP A 265 4.66 1.48 1.57
CA ASP A 265 5.71 0.98 0.67
C ASP A 265 5.45 -0.42 0.10
N MET A 266 6.30 -0.80 -0.86
CA MET A 266 6.21 -2.03 -1.64
C MET A 266 6.37 -3.29 -0.79
N LEU A 267 5.78 -4.37 -1.27
CA LEU A 267 6.00 -5.71 -0.72
C LEU A 267 7.42 -6.21 -1.01
N GLN A 268 8.06 -6.76 0.03
CA GLN A 268 9.40 -7.35 -0.05
C GLN A 268 9.36 -8.89 -0.08
N VAL A 269 8.23 -9.47 -0.45
CA VAL A 269 8.06 -10.93 -0.56
C VAL A 269 9.05 -11.49 -1.58
N GLY A 270 9.89 -12.43 -1.16
CA GLY A 270 10.96 -13.00 -1.99
C GLY A 270 12.25 -12.17 -2.05
N ASN A 271 12.32 -11.03 -1.37
CA ASN A 271 13.52 -10.20 -1.30
C ASN A 271 14.30 -10.39 0.01
N GLY A 272 15.62 -10.22 -0.09
CA GLY A 272 16.51 -10.09 1.05
C GLY A 272 16.55 -11.33 1.95
N THR A 273 16.33 -11.11 3.26
CA THR A 273 16.44 -12.15 4.28
C THR A 273 15.11 -12.58 4.88
N LEU A 274 13.98 -12.09 4.34
CA LEU A 274 12.66 -12.44 4.85
C LEU A 274 12.38 -13.94 4.67
N THR A 275 12.00 -14.57 5.76
CA THR A 275 11.49 -15.95 5.74
C THR A 275 10.07 -16.00 5.15
N ALA A 276 9.61 -17.19 4.80
CA ALA A 276 8.24 -17.38 4.33
C ALA A 276 7.17 -16.93 5.36
N ASP A 277 7.43 -17.11 6.65
CA ASP A 277 6.54 -16.64 7.72
C ASP A 277 6.50 -15.11 7.79
N GLU A 278 7.66 -14.45 7.70
CA GLU A 278 7.78 -12.99 7.69
C GLU A 278 7.17 -12.38 6.43
N SER A 279 7.36 -13.00 5.26
CA SER A 279 6.72 -12.60 4.00
C SER A 279 5.18 -12.65 4.10
N ARG A 280 4.63 -13.72 4.68
CA ARG A 280 3.19 -13.84 4.91
C ARG A 280 2.67 -12.85 5.97
N ALA A 281 3.46 -12.60 7.02
CA ALA A 281 3.13 -11.61 8.05
C ALA A 281 3.07 -10.20 7.44
N HIS A 282 4.08 -9.84 6.64
CA HIS A 282 4.14 -8.61 5.88
C HIS A 282 2.89 -8.44 4.99
N PHE A 283 2.61 -9.43 4.13
CA PHE A 283 1.44 -9.41 3.25
C PHE A 283 0.11 -9.31 4.04
N SER A 284 -0.02 -10.04 5.15
CA SER A 284 -1.24 -10.05 5.98
C SER A 284 -1.59 -8.67 6.51
N VAL A 285 -0.58 -7.93 7.00
CA VAL A 285 -0.79 -6.59 7.53
C VAL A 285 -1.10 -5.60 6.39
N TRP A 286 -0.40 -5.67 5.25
CA TRP A 286 -0.71 -4.85 4.07
C TRP A 286 -2.15 -5.09 3.60
N ALA A 287 -2.58 -6.34 3.53
CA ALA A 287 -3.95 -6.67 3.13
C ALA A 287 -5.02 -6.09 4.07
N VAL A 288 -4.80 -6.15 5.38
CA VAL A 288 -5.73 -5.53 6.34
C VAL A 288 -5.68 -4.00 6.27
N LEU A 289 -4.53 -3.41 5.95
CA LEU A 289 -4.37 -1.97 5.78
C LEU A 289 -4.97 -1.43 4.47
N ASN A 290 -5.50 -2.25 3.55
CA ASN A 290 -5.83 -1.83 2.18
C ASN A 290 -4.66 -1.07 1.53
N ALA A 291 -3.45 -1.58 1.69
CA ALA A 291 -2.25 -0.95 1.16
C ALA A 291 -2.09 -1.29 -0.33
N PRO A 292 -1.55 -0.41 -1.15
CA PRO A 292 -1.14 -0.79 -2.50
C PRO A 292 -0.21 -2.00 -2.49
N LEU A 293 -0.53 -3.05 -3.26
CA LEU A 293 0.25 -4.29 -3.28
C LEU A 293 1.21 -4.30 -4.49
N PHE A 294 2.33 -3.58 -4.36
CA PHE A 294 3.38 -3.58 -5.36
C PHE A 294 4.50 -4.54 -4.96
N ALA A 295 4.79 -5.54 -5.80
CA ALA A 295 5.94 -6.42 -5.62
C ALA A 295 7.24 -5.68 -6.01
N GLY A 296 8.21 -5.66 -5.09
CA GLY A 296 9.54 -5.08 -5.33
C GLY A 296 10.59 -6.14 -5.70
N THR A 297 10.17 -7.37 -5.96
CA THR A 297 11.05 -8.52 -6.27
C THR A 297 11.00 -8.86 -7.75
N ASP A 298 11.94 -9.68 -8.23
CA ASP A 298 11.94 -10.21 -9.59
C ASP A 298 10.81 -11.25 -9.75
N PRO A 299 9.71 -10.94 -10.45
CA PRO A 299 8.58 -11.85 -10.55
C PRO A 299 8.89 -13.11 -11.37
N ALA A 300 9.96 -13.10 -12.18
CA ALA A 300 10.42 -14.28 -12.92
C ALA A 300 11.24 -15.27 -12.06
N LYS A 301 11.64 -14.87 -10.85
CA LYS A 301 12.49 -15.68 -9.96
C LYS A 301 11.82 -16.02 -8.62
N LEU A 302 10.52 -15.77 -8.50
CA LEU A 302 9.77 -16.13 -7.29
C LEU A 302 9.81 -17.64 -7.05
N SER A 303 10.03 -18.03 -5.79
CA SER A 303 9.78 -19.40 -5.37
C SER A 303 8.28 -19.73 -5.42
N ASP A 304 7.92 -21.02 -5.46
CA ASP A 304 6.52 -21.45 -5.36
C ASP A 304 5.83 -20.88 -4.10
N THR A 305 6.56 -20.75 -3.00
CA THR A 305 6.06 -20.20 -1.74
C THR A 305 5.80 -18.70 -1.84
N ASP A 306 6.69 -17.95 -2.47
CA ASP A 306 6.52 -16.49 -2.65
C ASP A 306 5.41 -16.20 -3.65
N LEU A 307 5.36 -16.98 -4.74
CA LEU A 307 4.27 -16.91 -5.73
C LEU A 307 2.92 -17.21 -5.07
N ALA A 308 2.83 -18.27 -4.25
CA ALA A 308 1.63 -18.59 -3.50
C ALA A 308 1.28 -17.52 -2.46
N THR A 309 2.26 -16.78 -1.93
CA THR A 309 2.03 -15.67 -1.01
C THR A 309 1.46 -14.46 -1.75
N LEU A 310 2.08 -14.03 -2.84
CA LEU A 310 1.61 -12.89 -3.65
C LEU A 310 0.28 -13.18 -4.35
N GLY A 311 0.06 -14.43 -4.80
CA GLY A 311 -1.14 -14.86 -5.53
C GLY A 311 -2.28 -15.36 -4.65
N ASN A 312 -2.21 -15.25 -3.31
CA ASN A 312 -3.28 -15.74 -2.43
C ASN A 312 -4.57 -14.94 -2.61
N ALA A 313 -5.52 -15.50 -3.36
CA ALA A 313 -6.77 -14.84 -3.70
C ALA A 313 -7.62 -14.44 -2.48
N GLU A 314 -7.57 -15.22 -1.38
CA GLU A 314 -8.32 -14.91 -0.16
C GLU A 314 -7.72 -13.73 0.59
N ALA A 315 -6.39 -13.62 0.63
CA ALA A 315 -5.70 -12.49 1.24
C ALA A 315 -5.84 -11.22 0.38
N ILE A 316 -5.74 -11.36 -0.95
CA ILE A 316 -6.00 -10.26 -1.90
C ILE A 316 -7.45 -9.77 -1.76
N ALA A 317 -8.43 -10.67 -1.61
CA ALA A 317 -9.83 -10.27 -1.41
C ALA A 317 -10.02 -9.45 -0.13
N VAL A 318 -9.25 -9.72 0.93
CA VAL A 318 -9.24 -8.86 2.14
C VAL A 318 -8.70 -7.47 1.81
N ASP A 319 -7.60 -7.36 1.06
CA ASP A 319 -7.03 -6.09 0.66
C ASP A 319 -7.98 -5.27 -0.20
N GLN A 320 -8.60 -5.88 -1.18
CA GLN A 320 -9.46 -5.22 -2.15
C GLN A 320 -10.88 -4.91 -1.63
N ASP A 321 -11.24 -5.43 -0.44
CA ASP A 321 -12.51 -5.14 0.23
C ASP A 321 -12.40 -3.88 1.10
N PHE A 322 -13.20 -2.87 0.81
CA PHE A 322 -13.30 -1.66 1.60
C PHE A 322 -14.72 -1.50 2.16
N ALA A 323 -14.89 -1.83 3.44
CA ALA A 323 -16.17 -1.71 4.16
C ALA A 323 -16.24 -0.44 5.05
N GLY A 324 -15.73 0.68 4.55
CA GLY A 324 -15.81 1.98 5.23
C GLY A 324 -14.63 2.31 6.15
N GLY A 325 -13.56 1.54 6.14
CA GLY A 325 -12.35 1.85 6.90
C GLY A 325 -11.18 0.94 6.58
N GLN A 326 -10.00 1.52 6.51
CA GLN A 326 -8.73 0.82 6.54
C GLN A 326 -8.61 0.05 7.87
N GLY A 327 -7.92 -1.09 7.88
CA GLY A 327 -7.65 -1.84 9.10
C GLY A 327 -6.77 -1.05 10.06
N ARG A 328 -6.93 -1.35 11.32
CA ARG A 328 -6.18 -0.69 12.40
C ARG A 328 -5.70 -1.71 13.42
N ARG A 329 -4.72 -1.33 14.21
CA ARG A 329 -4.25 -2.13 15.32
C ARG A 329 -5.33 -2.13 16.42
N LEU A 330 -5.83 -3.31 16.75
CA LEU A 330 -6.89 -3.55 17.73
C LEU A 330 -6.30 -3.75 19.12
N ASP A 331 -5.16 -4.46 19.19
CA ASP A 331 -4.45 -4.76 20.43
C ASP A 331 -2.95 -4.94 20.17
N ALA A 332 -2.12 -4.72 21.15
CA ALA A 332 -0.69 -4.98 21.11
C ALA A 332 -0.12 -5.13 22.53
N GLY A 333 0.85 -6.02 22.66
CA GLY A 333 1.60 -6.22 23.90
C GLY A 333 3.01 -6.74 23.63
N PRO A 334 3.76 -7.08 24.70
CA PRO A 334 5.09 -7.65 24.53
C PRO A 334 5.04 -8.92 23.66
N GLY A 335 5.64 -8.83 22.45
CA GLY A 335 5.76 -9.96 21.53
C GLY A 335 4.54 -10.25 20.65
N TYR A 336 3.51 -9.41 20.63
CA TYR A 336 2.38 -9.61 19.71
C TYR A 336 1.69 -8.32 19.28
N GLN A 337 0.99 -8.41 18.15
CA GLN A 337 0.05 -7.40 17.67
C GLN A 337 -1.20 -8.07 17.08
N VAL A 338 -2.33 -7.39 17.20
CA VAL A 338 -3.60 -7.78 16.56
C VAL A 338 -4.07 -6.62 15.69
N TRP A 339 -4.32 -6.91 14.43
CA TRP A 339 -4.86 -5.96 13.47
C TRP A 339 -6.20 -6.46 12.93
N GLY A 340 -7.05 -5.55 12.49
CA GLY A 340 -8.32 -6.00 11.90
C GLY A 340 -9.13 -4.88 11.27
N LYS A 341 -10.08 -5.30 10.44
CA LYS A 341 -11.04 -4.43 9.77
C LYS A 341 -12.35 -5.14 9.49
N PRO A 342 -13.47 -4.39 9.36
CA PRO A 342 -14.73 -4.93 8.85
C PRO A 342 -14.58 -5.27 7.36
N LEU A 343 -15.40 -6.21 6.88
CA LEU A 343 -15.55 -6.60 5.49
C LEU A 343 -16.95 -6.27 4.98
N SER A 344 -17.10 -6.09 3.67
CA SER A 344 -18.35 -5.67 3.03
C SER A 344 -19.47 -6.71 3.14
N ASP A 345 -19.12 -7.98 3.35
CA ASP A 345 -20.07 -9.08 3.56
C ASP A 345 -20.59 -9.20 5.00
N GLY A 346 -20.30 -8.22 5.87
CA GLY A 346 -20.61 -8.24 7.30
C GLY A 346 -19.62 -9.07 8.13
N GLY A 347 -18.62 -9.63 7.51
CA GLY A 347 -17.50 -10.32 8.17
C GLY A 347 -16.46 -9.36 8.74
N PHE A 348 -15.39 -9.96 9.26
CA PHE A 348 -14.27 -9.21 9.81
C PHE A 348 -12.95 -9.90 9.48
N ALA A 349 -11.93 -9.18 9.04
CA ALA A 349 -10.59 -9.71 8.86
C ALA A 349 -9.71 -9.39 10.07
N VAL A 350 -8.95 -10.39 10.55
CA VAL A 350 -8.04 -10.26 11.69
C VAL A 350 -6.67 -10.80 11.32
N VAL A 351 -5.63 -10.04 11.65
CA VAL A 351 -4.25 -10.53 11.68
C VAL A 351 -3.84 -10.73 13.13
N LEU A 352 -3.47 -11.95 13.46
CA LEU A 352 -2.77 -12.27 14.71
C LEU A 352 -1.29 -12.37 14.37
N LEU A 353 -0.45 -11.52 14.93
CA LEU A 353 0.97 -11.41 14.63
C LEU A 353 1.81 -11.70 15.88
N ASN A 354 2.71 -12.68 15.80
CA ASN A 354 3.76 -12.87 16.80
C ASN A 354 4.98 -12.04 16.41
N THR A 355 5.28 -11.00 17.16
CA THR A 355 6.47 -10.15 16.99
C THR A 355 7.65 -10.60 17.86
N GLY A 356 7.46 -11.64 18.69
CA GLY A 356 8.48 -12.16 19.60
C GLY A 356 9.39 -13.21 18.95
N SER A 357 10.43 -13.60 19.67
CA SER A 357 11.44 -14.58 19.24
C SER A 357 11.14 -16.02 19.63
N THR A 358 10.00 -16.29 20.26
CA THR A 358 9.55 -17.63 20.65
C THR A 358 8.15 -17.91 20.16
N THR A 359 7.80 -19.21 20.03
CA THR A 359 6.42 -19.60 19.71
C THR A 359 5.47 -19.15 20.81
N ALA A 360 4.38 -18.49 20.44
CA ALA A 360 3.37 -17.96 21.35
C ALA A 360 1.96 -18.17 20.81
N THR A 361 0.99 -18.29 21.69
CA THR A 361 -0.43 -18.21 21.31
C THR A 361 -0.84 -16.75 21.32
N VAL A 362 -1.27 -16.25 20.15
CA VAL A 362 -1.87 -14.92 20.00
C VAL A 362 -3.37 -15.10 19.82
N SER A 363 -4.17 -14.31 20.51
CA SER A 363 -5.64 -14.35 20.44
C SER A 363 -6.24 -12.97 20.47
N ALA A 364 -7.46 -12.84 19.97
CA ALA A 364 -8.23 -11.61 20.02
C ALA A 364 -9.66 -11.89 20.49
N ASP A 365 -10.19 -11.01 21.33
CA ASP A 365 -11.61 -10.99 21.67
C ASP A 365 -12.35 -10.06 20.72
N ILE A 366 -12.93 -10.64 19.68
CA ILE A 366 -13.74 -9.93 18.68
C ILE A 366 -15.22 -10.16 19.02
N PRO A 367 -15.96 -9.13 19.42
CA PRO A 367 -17.37 -9.29 19.82
C PRO A 367 -18.23 -9.92 18.72
N GLY A 368 -19.01 -10.93 19.06
CA GLY A 368 -19.88 -11.65 18.14
C GLY A 368 -19.70 -13.16 18.21
N ALA A 369 -20.51 -13.87 17.42
CA ALA A 369 -20.37 -15.31 17.20
C ALA A 369 -19.86 -15.55 15.78
N TRP A 370 -18.71 -16.19 15.65
CA TRP A 370 -17.99 -16.27 14.40
C TRP A 370 -17.73 -17.70 13.94
N HIS A 371 -17.78 -17.91 12.62
CA HIS A 371 -17.03 -18.96 11.95
C HIS A 371 -15.68 -18.36 11.53
N VAL A 372 -14.58 -19.04 11.83
CA VAL A 372 -13.21 -18.57 11.57
C VAL A 372 -12.60 -19.39 10.45
N ARG A 373 -12.08 -18.73 9.42
CA ARG A 373 -11.31 -19.33 8.33
C ARG A 373 -9.88 -18.79 8.33
N ASP A 374 -8.91 -19.69 8.31
CA ASP A 374 -7.50 -19.37 8.11
C ASP A 374 -7.22 -19.23 6.62
N LEU A 375 -6.85 -18.01 6.19
CA LEU A 375 -6.67 -17.68 4.77
C LEU A 375 -5.31 -18.14 4.21
N TRP A 376 -4.34 -18.44 5.07
CA TRP A 376 -3.08 -19.06 4.64
C TRP A 376 -3.17 -20.58 4.54
N ALA A 377 -3.92 -21.17 5.41
CA ALA A 377 -4.15 -22.62 5.40
C ALA A 377 -5.33 -23.05 4.51
N HIS A 378 -6.10 -22.09 3.97
CA HIS A 378 -7.31 -22.30 3.15
C HIS A 378 -8.33 -23.24 3.80
N ARG A 379 -8.50 -23.18 5.13
CA ARG A 379 -9.35 -24.08 5.89
C ARG A 379 -10.10 -23.38 7.01
N ASP A 380 -11.20 -24.00 7.42
CA ASP A 380 -11.93 -23.56 8.60
C ASP A 380 -11.12 -23.86 9.86
N ALA A 381 -11.06 -22.87 10.76
CA ALA A 381 -10.32 -22.90 12.03
C ALA A 381 -11.26 -22.92 13.24
N GLY A 382 -12.55 -23.21 13.05
CA GLY A 382 -13.55 -23.31 14.11
C GLY A 382 -14.15 -21.98 14.50
N THR A 383 -14.05 -21.58 15.76
CA THR A 383 -14.76 -20.39 16.30
C THR A 383 -13.91 -19.51 17.19
N ALA A 384 -12.73 -19.97 17.54
CA ALA A 384 -11.79 -19.19 18.35
C ALA A 384 -10.90 -18.33 17.47
N VAL A 385 -10.81 -17.04 17.77
CA VAL A 385 -9.87 -16.12 17.13
C VAL A 385 -8.54 -16.23 17.85
N ALA A 386 -7.83 -17.34 17.61
CA ALA A 386 -6.56 -17.65 18.26
C ALA A 386 -5.69 -18.53 17.38
N ALA A 387 -4.38 -18.36 17.43
CA ALA A 387 -3.41 -19.18 16.72
C ALA A 387 -2.12 -19.36 17.54
N SER A 388 -1.54 -20.57 17.47
CA SER A 388 -0.15 -20.80 17.95
C SER A 388 0.80 -20.45 16.81
N LEU A 389 1.60 -19.41 17.00
CA LEU A 389 2.43 -18.79 15.98
C LEU A 389 3.91 -18.92 16.33
N ARG A 390 4.71 -19.36 15.37
CA ARG A 390 6.18 -19.31 15.46
C ARG A 390 6.67 -17.86 15.53
N PRO A 391 7.96 -17.61 15.86
CA PRO A 391 8.54 -16.27 15.74
C PRO A 391 8.22 -15.62 14.41
N HIS A 392 7.77 -14.36 14.43
CA HIS A 392 7.44 -13.50 13.28
C HIS A 392 6.32 -14.02 12.37
N GLN A 393 5.65 -15.10 12.76
CA GLN A 393 4.53 -15.65 12.00
C GLN A 393 3.26 -14.83 12.25
N ALA A 394 2.41 -14.76 11.23
CA ALA A 394 1.04 -14.25 11.33
C ALA A 394 0.01 -15.31 10.90
N ALA A 395 -1.17 -15.23 11.50
CA ALA A 395 -2.39 -15.82 10.96
C ALA A 395 -3.26 -14.68 10.40
N LEU A 396 -3.70 -14.81 9.16
CA LEU A 396 -4.73 -13.95 8.56
C LEU A 396 -6.05 -14.72 8.59
N LEU A 397 -6.99 -14.24 9.37
CA LEU A 397 -8.27 -14.90 9.64
C LEU A 397 -9.42 -14.09 9.05
N LYS A 398 -10.34 -14.76 8.35
CA LYS A 398 -11.65 -14.22 8.02
C LYS A 398 -12.68 -14.73 9.00
N LEU A 399 -13.43 -13.83 9.61
CA LEU A 399 -14.54 -14.11 10.52
C LEU A 399 -15.84 -13.87 9.78
N THR A 400 -16.72 -14.88 9.74
CA THR A 400 -18.06 -14.79 9.16
C THR A 400 -19.09 -14.95 10.28
N PRO A 401 -20.14 -14.10 10.37
CA PRO A 401 -21.18 -14.22 11.38
C PRO A 401 -21.86 -15.59 11.34
N ARG A 402 -22.20 -16.11 12.53
CA ARG A 402 -22.97 -17.36 12.68
C ARG A 402 -24.45 -17.09 12.62
#